data_0c491949405b1cdddd96c82744356596
#
_entry.id   0c491949405b1cdddd96c82744356596
#
_cell.length_a   1.000
_cell.length_b   1.000
_cell.length_c   1.000
_cell.angle_alpha   90.00
_cell.angle_beta   90.00
_cell.angle_gamma   90.00
#
_symmetry.space_group_name_H-M   'P 1'
#
loop_
_entity.id
_entity.type
_entity.pdbx_description
1 polymer ?
#
loop_
_entity_poly.entity_id
_entity_poly.type
_entity_poly.pdbx_seq_one_letter_code
_entity_poly.pdbx_strand_id
1 'polypeptide(L)'
;MEMAEGEGTTEENYDVDIATTASSLGGSGVFHIINDIVGFVLYMHQQIPSVIQDMSLEFDGLQTELTDLEANLTQPQVKPLVRRKLVSRKREVKNEIKKLEKLMKTISSLRSALQLMIREAPDIQKVVLILGGSPLRPQKAYELLFTQHSDSLLGYEGDFAKSKAAEALSKKTIRALISAGAGSTSYPGPMRLFILVHAPPTLNLPQHFLPKRDFRYNRKFVPSKLRFKCRTQDNATNSPPTNDLIWFQCRHVIKGLAFHQPVEE
;
A
#
# COMPACT_ATOMS: atom_id res chain seq x y z
N MET A 1 -21.03 35.78 -23.40
CA MET A 1 -21.18 34.32 -23.22
C MET A 1 -19.81 33.79 -22.92
N GLU A 2 -19.42 33.96 -21.67
CA GLU A 2 -18.11 33.62 -21.13
C GLU A 2 -18.11 32.12 -20.79
N MET A 3 -17.24 31.39 -21.47
CA MET A 3 -17.04 29.97 -21.15
C MET A 3 -16.12 29.90 -19.94
N ALA A 4 -16.64 29.44 -18.82
CA ALA A 4 -15.86 29.11 -17.65
C ALA A 4 -14.92 27.94 -18.00
N GLU A 5 -13.64 28.24 -18.08
CA GLU A 5 -12.57 27.25 -18.10
C GLU A 5 -12.58 26.56 -16.74
N GLY A 6 -12.88 25.26 -16.77
CA GLY A 6 -12.78 24.41 -15.59
C GLY A 6 -11.32 24.34 -15.15
N GLU A 7 -10.98 24.90 -14.02
CA GLU A 7 -9.72 24.68 -13.31
C GLU A 7 -9.60 23.19 -12.99
N GLY A 8 -8.97 22.47 -13.90
CA GLY A 8 -8.45 21.14 -13.59
C GLY A 8 -7.35 21.30 -12.56
N THR A 9 -7.63 20.93 -11.30
CA THR A 9 -6.62 20.80 -10.27
C THR A 9 -5.56 19.81 -10.76
N THR A 10 -4.48 20.34 -11.30
CA THR A 10 -3.27 19.58 -11.64
C THR A 10 -2.69 19.08 -10.32
N GLU A 11 -2.93 17.80 -10.02
CA GLU A 11 -2.29 17.14 -8.89
C GLU A 11 -0.77 17.21 -9.10
N GLU A 12 -0.09 17.98 -8.24
CA GLU A 12 1.36 18.13 -8.31
C GLU A 12 2.03 16.78 -7.99
N ASN A 13 2.76 16.27 -8.99
CA ASN A 13 3.67 15.15 -8.78
C ASN A 13 4.90 15.69 -8.05
N TYR A 14 5.33 15.00 -7.03
CA TYR A 14 6.46 15.43 -6.20
C TYR A 14 7.63 14.47 -6.29
N ASP A 15 8.80 15.02 -6.07
CA ASP A 15 10.08 14.31 -6.02
C ASP A 15 10.71 14.60 -4.66
N VAL A 16 10.81 13.60 -3.80
CA VAL A 16 11.22 13.76 -2.39
C VAL A 16 12.45 12.93 -2.10
N ASP A 17 13.51 13.60 -1.64
CA ASP A 17 14.72 12.95 -1.16
C ASP A 17 14.63 12.69 0.36
N ILE A 18 14.79 11.45 0.75
CA ILE A 18 14.71 11.00 2.13
C ILE A 18 16.10 10.50 2.56
N ALA A 19 16.86 11.39 3.20
CA ALA A 19 18.14 11.02 3.75
C ALA A 19 17.99 10.16 5.01
N THR A 20 18.68 9.04 5.05
CA THR A 20 18.81 8.19 6.24
C THR A 20 20.15 8.44 6.93
N THR A 21 20.20 8.29 8.24
CA THR A 21 21.44 8.33 9.03
C THR A 21 22.23 7.01 8.97
N ALA A 22 21.60 5.95 8.46
CA ALA A 22 22.23 4.65 8.30
C ALA A 22 23.21 4.65 7.12
N SER A 23 24.30 3.90 7.24
CA SER A 23 25.26 3.67 6.15
C SER A 23 24.67 2.84 5.02
N SER A 24 23.73 1.94 5.32
CA SER A 24 23.01 1.11 4.36
C SER A 24 21.60 0.80 4.84
N LEU A 25 20.69 0.54 3.91
CA LEU A 25 19.34 0.03 4.18
C LEU A 25 19.35 -1.48 4.00
N GLY A 26 19.35 -2.22 5.11
CA GLY A 26 19.13 -3.67 5.06
C GLY A 26 17.72 -4.03 4.61
N GLY A 27 17.51 -5.27 4.15
CA GLY A 27 16.22 -5.72 3.61
C GLY A 27 15.06 -5.60 4.61
N SER A 28 15.30 -5.81 5.91
CA SER A 28 14.28 -5.55 6.93
C SER A 28 13.83 -4.08 6.94
N GLY A 29 14.77 -3.14 6.79
CA GLY A 29 14.46 -1.70 6.68
C GLY A 29 13.63 -1.40 5.44
N VAL A 30 14.04 -1.92 4.28
CA VAL A 30 13.32 -1.79 3.00
C VAL A 30 11.90 -2.35 3.12
N PHE A 31 11.75 -3.54 3.72
CA PHE A 31 10.44 -4.15 3.95
C PHE A 31 9.51 -3.26 4.76
N HIS A 32 9.99 -2.74 5.90
CA HIS A 32 9.15 -1.90 6.76
C HIS A 32 8.76 -0.59 6.10
N ILE A 33 9.68 0.03 5.35
CA ILE A 33 9.40 1.25 4.59
C ILE A 33 8.30 0.99 3.56
N ILE A 34 8.42 -0.06 2.74
CA ILE A 34 7.42 -0.41 1.73
C ILE A 34 6.06 -0.69 2.40
N ASN A 35 6.05 -1.50 3.47
CA ASN A 35 4.82 -1.87 4.18
C ASN A 35 4.11 -0.65 4.78
N ASP A 36 4.86 0.25 5.41
CA ASP A 36 4.29 1.44 6.06
C ASP A 36 3.78 2.45 5.03
N ILE A 37 4.49 2.61 3.89
CA ILE A 37 4.03 3.46 2.78
C ILE A 37 2.78 2.86 2.12
N VAL A 38 2.70 1.55 1.94
CA VAL A 38 1.49 0.87 1.44
C VAL A 38 0.30 1.18 2.34
N GLY A 39 0.45 1.03 3.66
CA GLY A 39 -0.60 1.35 4.62
C GLY A 39 -1.01 2.81 4.57
N PHE A 40 -0.04 3.72 4.54
CA PHE A 40 -0.28 5.15 4.46
C PHE A 40 -1.00 5.54 3.16
N VAL A 41 -0.53 5.06 2.01
CA VAL A 41 -1.13 5.34 0.69
C VAL A 41 -2.58 4.84 0.62
N LEU A 42 -2.84 3.63 1.12
CA LEU A 42 -4.21 3.09 1.16
C LEU A 42 -5.12 3.94 2.05
N TYR A 43 -4.65 4.38 3.21
CA TYR A 43 -5.42 5.18 4.15
C TYR A 43 -5.66 6.59 3.61
N MET A 44 -4.62 7.28 3.14
CA MET A 44 -4.71 8.66 2.64
C MET A 44 -5.59 8.78 1.38
N HIS A 45 -5.59 7.75 0.54
CA HIS A 45 -6.50 7.68 -0.60
C HIS A 45 -7.85 7.03 -0.27
N GLN A 46 -8.20 6.91 1.01
CA GLN A 46 -9.47 6.39 1.50
C GLN A 46 -9.84 5.02 0.90
N GLN A 47 -8.84 4.17 0.70
CA GLN A 47 -9.05 2.82 0.18
C GLN A 47 -9.27 1.78 1.28
N ILE A 48 -8.94 2.13 2.51
CA ILE A 48 -9.17 1.33 3.72
C ILE A 48 -9.85 2.21 4.79
N PRO A 49 -10.73 1.63 5.62
CA PRO A 49 -11.54 2.39 6.58
C PRO A 49 -10.72 3.00 7.72
N SER A 50 -9.70 2.29 8.16
CA SER A 50 -8.80 2.68 9.25
C SER A 50 -7.36 2.34 8.91
N VAL A 51 -6.40 2.81 9.69
CA VAL A 51 -5.00 2.39 9.54
C VAL A 51 -4.87 0.87 9.77
N ILE A 52 -3.92 0.23 9.08
CA ILE A 52 -3.80 -1.24 9.09
C ILE A 52 -3.73 -1.82 10.50
N GLN A 53 -3.13 -1.09 11.45
CA GLN A 53 -3.00 -1.52 12.84
C GLN A 53 -4.36 -1.61 13.57
N ASP A 54 -5.31 -0.76 13.20
CA ASP A 54 -6.61 -0.66 13.86
C ASP A 54 -7.71 -1.48 13.16
N MET A 55 -7.40 -2.07 12.01
CA MET A 55 -8.37 -2.87 11.24
C MET A 55 -8.90 -4.09 12.01
N SER A 56 -8.11 -4.65 12.92
CA SER A 56 -8.56 -5.74 13.79
C SER A 56 -9.63 -5.27 14.78
N LEU A 57 -9.48 -4.08 15.36
CA LEU A 57 -10.46 -3.51 16.27
C LEU A 57 -11.80 -3.25 15.56
N GLU A 58 -11.73 -2.75 14.32
CA GLU A 58 -12.93 -2.55 13.50
C GLU A 58 -13.62 -3.87 13.15
N PHE A 59 -12.83 -4.89 12.81
CA PHE A 59 -13.35 -6.23 12.57
C PHE A 59 -14.04 -6.82 13.81
N ASP A 60 -13.44 -6.69 14.98
CA ASP A 60 -14.01 -7.15 16.25
C ASP A 60 -15.28 -6.37 16.60
N GLY A 61 -15.33 -5.07 16.33
CA GLY A 61 -16.53 -4.23 16.48
C GLY A 61 -17.69 -4.73 15.62
N LEU A 62 -17.44 -5.03 14.34
CA LEU A 62 -18.45 -5.59 13.43
C LEU A 62 -18.92 -6.98 13.87
N GLN A 63 -18.03 -7.82 14.42
CA GLN A 63 -18.39 -9.12 14.97
C GLN A 63 -19.32 -8.98 16.21
N THR A 64 -19.03 -8.03 17.08
CA THR A 64 -19.86 -7.71 18.23
C THR A 64 -21.23 -7.21 17.79
N GLU A 65 -21.30 -6.25 16.86
CA GLU A 65 -22.55 -5.75 16.29
C GLU A 65 -23.39 -6.89 15.68
N LEU A 66 -22.75 -7.81 14.97
CA LEU A 66 -23.43 -8.97 14.39
C LEU A 66 -24.08 -9.85 15.48
N THR A 67 -23.35 -10.10 16.55
CA THR A 67 -23.83 -10.91 17.69
C THR A 67 -25.03 -10.23 18.37
N ASP A 68 -24.98 -8.93 18.59
CA ASP A 68 -26.06 -8.15 19.18
C ASP A 68 -27.32 -8.14 18.29
N LEU A 69 -27.13 -8.00 16.97
CA LEU A 69 -28.23 -8.07 16.00
C LEU A 69 -28.88 -9.47 15.99
N GLU A 70 -28.09 -10.52 16.14
CA GLU A 70 -28.60 -11.89 16.23
C GLU A 70 -29.39 -12.10 17.53
N ALA A 71 -28.89 -11.63 18.66
CA ALA A 71 -29.57 -11.65 19.95
C ALA A 71 -30.91 -10.92 19.91
N ASN A 72 -30.94 -9.71 19.32
CA ASN A 72 -32.16 -8.92 19.18
C ASN A 72 -33.21 -9.59 18.27
N LEU A 73 -32.79 -10.32 17.26
CA LEU A 73 -33.70 -11.05 16.35
C LEU A 73 -34.32 -12.30 16.98
N THR A 74 -33.73 -12.85 18.05
CA THR A 74 -34.29 -14.02 18.78
C THR A 74 -35.38 -13.63 19.77
N GLN A 75 -35.53 -12.32 20.08
CA GLN A 75 -36.58 -11.87 20.99
C GLN A 75 -37.99 -12.05 20.38
N PRO A 76 -38.95 -12.66 21.12
CA PRO A 76 -40.26 -13.02 20.55
C PRO A 76 -41.19 -11.81 20.30
N GLN A 77 -40.90 -10.64 20.88
CA GLN A 77 -41.80 -9.45 20.83
C GLN A 77 -41.37 -8.36 19.85
N VAL A 78 -40.46 -8.64 18.91
CA VAL A 78 -39.99 -7.63 17.96
C VAL A 78 -41.05 -7.32 16.90
N LYS A 79 -41.46 -6.04 16.84
CA LYS A 79 -42.43 -5.54 15.85
C LYS A 79 -41.97 -5.85 14.41
N PRO A 80 -42.85 -6.20 13.47
CA PRO A 80 -42.47 -6.61 12.11
C PRO A 80 -41.58 -5.60 11.35
N LEU A 81 -41.83 -4.30 11.52
CA LEU A 81 -41.02 -3.24 10.90
C LEU A 81 -39.60 -3.19 11.45
N VAL A 82 -39.45 -3.30 12.79
CA VAL A 82 -38.14 -3.34 13.44
C VAL A 82 -37.38 -4.59 13.02
N ARG A 83 -38.05 -5.73 12.96
CA ARG A 83 -37.44 -6.99 12.50
C ARG A 83 -36.90 -6.89 11.08
N ARG A 84 -37.60 -6.23 10.16
CA ARG A 84 -37.10 -5.99 8.79
C ARG A 84 -35.82 -5.15 8.79
N LYS A 85 -35.76 -4.06 9.57
CA LYS A 85 -34.56 -3.21 9.71
C LYS A 85 -33.38 -4.00 10.28
N LEU A 86 -33.60 -4.79 11.33
CA LEU A 86 -32.55 -5.63 11.95
C LEU A 86 -32.04 -6.67 10.95
N VAL A 87 -32.91 -7.31 10.17
CA VAL A 87 -32.49 -8.31 9.15
C VAL A 87 -31.68 -7.63 8.05
N SER A 88 -32.07 -6.43 7.58
CA SER A 88 -31.30 -5.67 6.58
C SER A 88 -29.91 -5.33 7.14
N ARG A 89 -29.85 -4.74 8.35
CA ARG A 89 -28.57 -4.37 8.97
C ARG A 89 -27.67 -5.59 9.20
N LYS A 90 -28.22 -6.71 9.68
CA LYS A 90 -27.49 -7.97 9.82
C LYS A 90 -26.85 -8.43 8.51
N ARG A 91 -27.57 -8.30 7.37
CA ARG A 91 -27.03 -8.64 6.06
C ARG A 91 -25.91 -7.70 5.64
N GLU A 92 -26.05 -6.41 5.91
CA GLU A 92 -25.03 -5.39 5.64
C GLU A 92 -23.74 -5.70 6.43
N VAL A 93 -23.84 -5.84 7.76
CA VAL A 93 -22.72 -6.16 8.64
C VAL A 93 -22.01 -7.45 8.23
N LYS A 94 -22.77 -8.50 7.89
CA LYS A 94 -22.15 -9.74 7.36
C LYS A 94 -21.36 -9.52 6.07
N ASN A 95 -21.83 -8.64 5.20
CA ASN A 95 -21.11 -8.31 3.97
C ASN A 95 -19.87 -7.44 4.25
N GLU A 96 -19.95 -6.52 5.21
CA GLU A 96 -18.81 -5.70 5.66
C GLU A 96 -17.72 -6.57 6.27
N ILE A 97 -18.05 -7.48 7.18
CA ILE A 97 -17.14 -8.47 7.77
C ILE A 97 -16.42 -9.26 6.66
N LYS A 98 -17.15 -9.80 5.68
CA LYS A 98 -16.53 -10.57 4.57
C LYS A 98 -15.58 -9.72 3.73
N LYS A 99 -15.93 -8.46 3.47
CA LYS A 99 -15.08 -7.54 2.71
C LYS A 99 -13.80 -7.22 3.50
N LEU A 100 -13.94 -6.91 4.78
CA LEU A 100 -12.81 -6.57 5.67
C LEU A 100 -11.90 -7.78 5.88
N GLU A 101 -12.43 -8.95 6.14
CA GLU A 101 -11.67 -10.21 6.24
C GLU A 101 -10.85 -10.49 4.97
N LYS A 102 -11.46 -10.34 3.80
CA LYS A 102 -10.77 -10.51 2.52
C LYS A 102 -9.65 -9.49 2.33
N LEU A 103 -9.89 -8.25 2.74
CA LEU A 103 -8.89 -7.17 2.68
C LEU A 103 -7.71 -7.49 3.61
N MET A 104 -7.96 -7.83 4.88
CA MET A 104 -6.93 -8.19 5.85
C MET A 104 -6.09 -9.39 5.38
N LYS A 105 -6.74 -10.43 4.84
CA LYS A 105 -6.07 -11.59 4.25
C LYS A 105 -5.18 -11.21 3.06
N THR A 106 -5.66 -10.30 2.19
CA THR A 106 -4.87 -9.84 1.04
C THR A 106 -3.67 -9.03 1.48
N ILE A 107 -3.81 -8.14 2.48
CA ILE A 107 -2.71 -7.38 3.07
C ILE A 107 -1.67 -8.32 3.71
N SER A 108 -2.12 -9.32 4.47
CA SER A 108 -1.24 -10.32 5.06
C SER A 108 -0.47 -11.10 4.00
N SER A 109 -1.14 -11.55 2.93
CA SER A 109 -0.51 -12.25 1.80
C SER A 109 0.51 -11.36 1.07
N LEU A 110 0.19 -10.07 0.90
CA LEU A 110 1.12 -9.09 0.33
C LEU A 110 2.38 -8.94 1.19
N ARG A 111 2.22 -8.79 2.52
CA ARG A 111 3.36 -8.68 3.45
C ARG A 111 4.27 -9.92 3.36
N SER A 112 3.70 -11.12 3.37
CA SER A 112 4.47 -12.36 3.20
C SER A 112 5.18 -12.41 1.85
N ALA A 113 4.52 -12.00 0.77
CA ALA A 113 5.13 -11.93 -0.56
C ALA A 113 6.31 -10.97 -0.62
N LEU A 114 6.19 -9.78 0.00
CA LEU A 114 7.27 -8.79 0.08
C LEU A 114 8.47 -9.32 0.89
N GLN A 115 8.21 -10.01 2.01
CA GLN A 115 9.28 -10.63 2.82
C GLN A 115 10.04 -11.69 2.02
N LEU A 116 9.32 -12.58 1.33
CA LEU A 116 9.94 -13.61 0.48
C LEU A 116 10.75 -12.97 -0.65
N MET A 117 10.19 -11.96 -1.32
CA MET A 117 10.87 -11.25 -2.40
C MET A 117 12.19 -10.62 -1.94
N ILE A 118 12.20 -9.94 -0.78
CA ILE A 118 13.41 -9.29 -0.24
C ILE A 118 14.46 -10.32 0.17
N ARG A 119 14.04 -11.52 0.62
CA ARG A 119 14.97 -12.61 0.90
C ARG A 119 15.61 -13.17 -0.37
N GLU A 120 14.82 -13.36 -1.43
CA GLU A 120 15.32 -13.92 -2.71
C GLU A 120 16.09 -12.89 -3.53
N ALA A 121 15.74 -11.60 -3.43
CA ALA A 121 16.37 -10.51 -4.16
C ALA A 121 16.61 -9.33 -3.20
N PRO A 122 17.69 -9.37 -2.40
CA PRO A 122 17.98 -8.31 -1.43
C PRO A 122 18.28 -6.96 -2.11
N ASP A 123 18.74 -6.97 -3.36
CA ASP A 123 19.17 -5.79 -4.13
C ASP A 123 18.03 -5.12 -4.89
N ILE A 124 16.90 -4.94 -4.24
CA ILE A 124 15.77 -4.24 -4.84
C ILE A 124 16.06 -2.75 -4.92
N GLN A 125 16.16 -2.24 -6.15
CA GLN A 125 16.44 -0.83 -6.40
C GLN A 125 15.16 0.01 -6.52
N LYS A 126 14.07 -0.60 -7.00
CA LYS A 126 12.85 0.15 -7.32
C LYS A 126 11.59 -0.66 -7.04
N VAL A 127 10.67 -0.03 -6.32
CA VAL A 127 9.33 -0.53 -6.09
C VAL A 127 8.33 0.53 -6.52
N VAL A 128 7.26 0.12 -7.18
CA VAL A 128 6.21 1.04 -7.64
C VAL A 128 4.88 0.61 -7.07
N LEU A 129 4.21 1.56 -6.41
CA LEU A 129 2.85 1.44 -5.92
C LEU A 129 1.93 2.17 -6.89
N ILE A 130 0.93 1.49 -7.44
CA ILE A 130 -0.01 2.04 -8.41
C ILE A 130 -1.42 1.92 -7.88
N LEU A 131 -2.10 3.05 -7.73
CA LEU A 131 -3.54 3.12 -7.50
C LEU A 131 -4.26 3.40 -8.82
N GLY A 132 -5.31 2.62 -9.13
CA GLY A 132 -6.10 2.79 -10.34
C GLY A 132 -6.85 1.55 -10.77
N GLY A 133 -7.41 1.59 -11.97
CA GLY A 133 -8.15 0.45 -12.55
C GLY A 133 -7.24 -0.68 -13.01
N SER A 134 -6.02 -0.35 -13.47
CA SER A 134 -4.98 -1.30 -13.90
C SER A 134 -3.60 -0.66 -13.81
N PRO A 135 -2.50 -1.45 -13.84
CA PRO A 135 -1.14 -0.90 -13.83
C PRO A 135 -0.82 -0.01 -15.03
N LEU A 136 -1.50 -0.20 -16.16
CA LEU A 136 -1.32 0.60 -17.37
C LEU A 136 -2.17 1.88 -17.42
N ARG A 137 -3.15 2.00 -16.51
CA ARG A 137 -4.01 3.17 -16.34
C ARG A 137 -3.98 3.63 -14.89
N PRO A 138 -2.83 4.14 -14.43
CA PRO A 138 -2.68 4.64 -13.09
C PRO A 138 -3.50 5.92 -12.92
N GLN A 139 -4.10 6.11 -11.75
CA GLN A 139 -4.61 7.39 -11.28
C GLN A 139 -3.56 8.06 -10.41
N LYS A 140 -2.88 7.28 -9.57
CA LYS A 140 -1.74 7.69 -8.75
C LYS A 140 -0.67 6.61 -8.79
N ALA A 141 0.60 7.03 -8.78
CA ALA A 141 1.70 6.10 -8.59
C ALA A 141 2.83 6.72 -7.77
N TYR A 142 3.46 5.87 -6.97
CA TYR A 142 4.57 6.21 -6.10
C TYR A 142 5.75 5.32 -6.44
N GLU A 143 6.85 5.92 -6.88
CA GLU A 143 8.12 5.23 -7.13
C GLU A 143 9.01 5.34 -5.89
N LEU A 144 9.33 4.21 -5.29
CA LEU A 144 10.27 4.09 -4.19
C LEU A 144 11.62 3.68 -4.76
N LEU A 145 12.62 4.53 -4.64
CA LEU A 145 13.97 4.33 -5.16
C LEU A 145 14.93 4.13 -3.99
N PHE A 146 15.58 2.98 -3.93
CA PHE A 146 16.56 2.63 -2.91
C PHE A 146 17.96 2.68 -3.52
N THR A 147 18.78 3.62 -3.09
CA THR A 147 20.05 3.95 -3.76
C THR A 147 21.25 3.19 -3.22
N GLN A 148 21.09 2.30 -2.25
CA GLN A 148 22.23 1.54 -1.76
C GLN A 148 21.93 0.16 -1.24
N HIS A 149 22.82 -0.72 -1.62
CA HIS A 149 22.90 -2.11 -1.22
C HIS A 149 23.97 -2.27 -0.16
N SER A 150 23.65 -3.02 0.86
CA SER A 150 24.68 -3.53 1.76
C SER A 150 25.33 -4.72 1.08
N ASP A 151 26.65 -4.66 0.86
CA ASP A 151 27.49 -5.80 0.48
C ASP A 151 27.54 -6.89 1.57
N SER A 152 26.69 -6.83 2.57
CA SER A 152 26.61 -7.88 3.58
C SER A 152 25.96 -9.13 3.00
N LEU A 153 26.78 -9.89 2.26
CA LEU A 153 26.58 -11.31 1.92
C LEU A 153 26.48 -12.21 3.17
N LEU A 154 26.49 -11.63 4.36
CA LEU A 154 26.38 -12.33 5.63
C LEU A 154 24.92 -12.50 6.02
N GLY A 155 24.37 -13.65 5.62
CA GLY A 155 23.30 -14.33 6.34
C GLY A 155 22.05 -13.51 6.60
N TYR A 156 21.14 -13.45 5.62
CA TYR A 156 19.76 -13.09 5.89
C TYR A 156 19.02 -14.21 6.67
N GLU A 157 19.56 -14.62 7.81
CA GLU A 157 18.80 -15.24 8.90
C GLU A 157 18.14 -14.12 9.69
N GLY A 158 17.38 -13.27 9.01
CA GLY A 158 16.88 -12.05 9.63
C GLY A 158 15.41 -12.17 9.97
N ASP A 159 15.16 -12.17 11.22
CA ASP A 159 13.92 -11.68 11.77
C ASP A 159 13.61 -10.30 11.16
N PHE A 160 12.44 -10.17 10.48
CA PHE A 160 11.92 -8.89 10.00
C PHE A 160 11.38 -8.03 11.17
N ALA A 161 12.02 -8.09 12.33
CA ALA A 161 11.69 -7.23 13.45
C ALA A 161 11.94 -5.77 13.08
N LYS A 162 11.00 -4.90 13.43
CA LYS A 162 11.06 -3.49 13.10
C LYS A 162 12.09 -2.79 14.00
N SER A 163 13.23 -2.39 13.43
CA SER A 163 14.23 -1.61 14.14
C SER A 163 13.77 -0.17 14.40
N LYS A 164 14.30 0.47 15.48
CA LYS A 164 14.03 1.89 15.76
C LYS A 164 14.43 2.80 14.58
N ALA A 165 15.49 2.44 13.85
CA ALA A 165 15.95 3.19 12.67
C ALA A 165 14.94 3.06 11.52
N ALA A 166 14.41 1.88 11.25
CA ALA A 166 13.37 1.66 10.24
C ALA A 166 12.08 2.42 10.61
N GLU A 167 11.70 2.43 11.89
CA GLU A 167 10.54 3.18 12.36
C GLU A 167 10.72 4.70 12.19
N ALA A 168 11.88 5.23 12.57
CA ALA A 168 12.18 6.64 12.40
C ALA A 168 12.16 7.06 10.93
N LEU A 169 12.70 6.21 10.04
CA LEU A 169 12.73 6.46 8.61
C LEU A 169 11.31 6.38 7.99
N SER A 170 10.49 5.43 8.39
CA SER A 170 9.08 5.35 7.99
C SER A 170 8.31 6.60 8.40
N LYS A 171 8.46 7.05 9.66
CA LYS A 171 7.83 8.29 10.15
C LYS A 171 8.28 9.51 9.35
N LYS A 172 9.60 9.62 9.05
CA LYS A 172 10.15 10.70 8.21
C LYS A 172 9.53 10.68 6.82
N THR A 173 9.42 9.51 6.21
CA THR A 173 8.83 9.31 4.89
C THR A 173 7.37 9.74 4.85
N ILE A 174 6.58 9.30 5.83
CA ILE A 174 5.16 9.67 5.93
C ILE A 174 4.98 11.18 6.08
N ARG A 175 5.79 11.83 6.93
CA ARG A 175 5.77 13.30 7.06
C ARG A 175 6.11 14.00 5.76
N ALA A 176 7.10 13.52 5.03
CA ALA A 176 7.49 14.07 3.74
C ALA A 176 6.38 13.92 2.70
N LEU A 177 5.67 12.78 2.68
CA LEU A 177 4.49 12.56 1.83
C LEU A 177 3.36 13.53 2.16
N ILE A 178 3.06 13.72 3.44
CA ILE A 178 2.03 14.68 3.89
C ILE A 178 2.42 16.11 3.48
N SER A 179 3.67 16.51 3.72
CA SER A 179 4.15 17.86 3.36
C SER A 179 4.15 18.10 1.85
N ALA A 180 4.26 17.04 1.05
CA ALA A 180 4.18 17.09 -0.42
C ALA A 180 2.72 17.04 -0.95
N GLY A 181 1.71 17.09 -0.06
CA GLY A 181 0.31 17.11 -0.45
C GLY A 181 -0.31 15.74 -0.74
N ALA A 182 0.34 14.63 -0.34
CA ALA A 182 -0.28 13.32 -0.48
C ALA A 182 -1.62 13.26 0.25
N GLY A 183 -2.69 12.84 -0.44
CA GLY A 183 -4.02 12.71 0.13
C GLY A 183 -4.87 13.99 0.13
N SER A 184 -4.42 15.09 -0.45
CA SER A 184 -5.17 16.35 -0.54
C SER A 184 -6.32 16.32 -1.57
N THR A 185 -6.41 15.26 -2.36
CA THR A 185 -7.40 15.13 -3.44
C THR A 185 -8.68 14.45 -2.96
N SER A 186 -9.81 14.82 -3.58
CA SER A 186 -11.11 14.21 -3.30
C SER A 186 -11.09 12.70 -3.58
N TYR A 187 -11.90 11.93 -2.83
CA TYR A 187 -12.02 10.48 -3.00
C TYR A 187 -12.63 10.13 -4.38
N PRO A 188 -11.88 9.48 -5.27
CA PRO A 188 -12.37 9.15 -6.62
C PRO A 188 -13.17 7.84 -6.66
N GLY A 189 -13.46 7.23 -5.51
CA GLY A 189 -14.06 5.92 -5.39
C GLY A 189 -13.05 4.81 -5.09
N PRO A 190 -13.51 3.55 -4.95
CA PRO A 190 -12.64 2.41 -4.65
C PRO A 190 -11.71 2.09 -5.82
N MET A 191 -10.42 2.13 -5.57
CA MET A 191 -9.36 1.79 -6.50
C MET A 191 -8.73 0.43 -6.17
N ARG A 192 -7.81 -0.01 -7.03
CA ARG A 192 -6.95 -1.16 -6.78
C ARG A 192 -5.52 -0.69 -6.58
N LEU A 193 -4.86 -1.23 -5.56
CA LEU A 193 -3.43 -1.06 -5.38
C LEU A 193 -2.70 -2.23 -6.02
N PHE A 194 -1.83 -1.91 -6.97
CA PHE A 194 -0.88 -2.84 -7.60
C PHE A 194 0.53 -2.50 -7.13
N ILE A 195 1.35 -3.52 -6.94
CA ILE A 195 2.77 -3.37 -6.62
C ILE A 195 3.60 -4.00 -7.72
N LEU A 196 4.55 -3.23 -8.24
CA LEU A 196 5.56 -3.71 -9.17
C LEU A 196 6.94 -3.52 -8.57
N VAL A 197 7.80 -4.48 -8.83
CA VAL A 197 9.17 -4.49 -8.33
C VAL A 197 10.13 -4.68 -9.49
N HIS A 198 11.21 -3.92 -9.48
CA HIS A 198 12.30 -4.07 -10.43
C HIS A 198 13.37 -4.96 -9.80
N ALA A 199 13.51 -6.18 -10.29
CA ALA A 199 14.32 -7.21 -9.68
C ALA A 199 15.04 -8.06 -10.75
N PRO A 200 16.09 -8.84 -10.37
CA PRO A 200 16.76 -9.75 -11.28
C PRO A 200 15.80 -10.79 -11.88
N PRO A 201 16.00 -11.22 -13.13
CA PRO A 201 15.17 -12.23 -13.79
C PRO A 201 15.24 -13.60 -13.10
N THR A 202 16.22 -13.80 -12.24
CA THR A 202 16.37 -14.99 -11.38
C THR A 202 15.34 -15.09 -10.27
N LEU A 203 14.59 -14.02 -9.98
CA LEU A 203 13.53 -14.05 -8.97
C LEU A 203 12.47 -15.09 -9.32
N ASN A 204 12.38 -16.16 -8.53
CA ASN A 204 11.50 -17.29 -8.78
C ASN A 204 10.42 -17.46 -7.70
N LEU A 205 9.46 -16.55 -7.69
CA LEU A 205 8.31 -16.59 -6.77
C LEU A 205 6.97 -16.56 -7.55
N PRO A 206 6.66 -17.57 -8.37
CA PRO A 206 5.54 -17.55 -9.33
C PRO A 206 4.17 -17.50 -8.66
N GLN A 207 4.05 -17.92 -7.40
CA GLN A 207 2.81 -17.81 -6.63
C GLN A 207 2.50 -16.37 -6.22
N HIS A 208 3.53 -15.53 -6.06
CA HIS A 208 3.42 -14.17 -5.55
C HIS A 208 3.67 -13.10 -6.60
N PHE A 209 4.52 -13.37 -7.59
CA PHE A 209 4.97 -12.40 -8.59
C PHE A 209 4.87 -12.93 -10.01
N LEU A 210 4.52 -12.04 -10.93
CA LEU A 210 4.45 -12.30 -12.36
C LEU A 210 5.45 -11.41 -13.09
N PRO A 211 6.33 -11.96 -13.95
CA PRO A 211 7.22 -11.15 -14.78
C PRO A 211 6.41 -10.26 -15.75
N LYS A 212 6.84 -9.02 -15.88
CA LYS A 212 6.25 -7.97 -16.73
C LYS A 212 7.36 -7.25 -17.48
N ARG A 213 8.06 -7.94 -18.37
CA ARG A 213 9.26 -7.43 -19.06
C ARG A 213 9.03 -6.10 -19.78
N ASP A 214 7.85 -5.92 -20.37
CA ASP A 214 7.51 -4.73 -21.19
C ASP A 214 6.71 -3.68 -20.42
N PHE A 215 6.72 -3.73 -19.08
CA PHE A 215 5.95 -2.76 -18.30
C PHE A 215 6.54 -1.35 -18.49
N ARG A 216 5.68 -0.44 -18.94
CA ARG A 216 5.97 1.00 -19.06
C ARG A 216 4.72 1.78 -18.70
N TYR A 217 4.90 2.90 -18.04
CA TYR A 217 3.82 3.88 -17.88
C TYR A 217 3.41 4.50 -19.23
N ASN A 218 2.19 5.02 -19.27
CA ASN A 218 1.82 5.94 -20.32
C ASN A 218 2.78 7.15 -20.26
N ARG A 219 3.28 7.61 -21.43
CA ARG A 219 4.26 8.73 -21.51
C ARG A 219 3.77 10.03 -20.88
N LYS A 220 2.44 10.21 -20.78
CA LYS A 220 1.81 11.39 -20.18
C LYS A 220 1.67 11.29 -18.65
N PHE A 221 1.94 10.13 -18.06
CA PHE A 221 1.79 9.91 -16.63
C PHE A 221 3.14 10.05 -15.92
N VAL A 222 3.21 10.94 -14.94
CA VAL A 222 4.40 11.17 -14.11
C VAL A 222 4.12 10.65 -12.71
N PRO A 223 4.88 9.66 -12.20
CA PRO A 223 4.74 9.17 -10.82
C PRO A 223 5.40 10.13 -9.83
N SER A 224 4.88 10.17 -8.60
CA SER A 224 5.58 10.78 -7.47
C SER A 224 6.77 9.90 -7.06
N LYS A 225 7.95 10.50 -6.81
CA LYS A 225 9.19 9.77 -6.52
C LYS A 225 9.66 9.99 -5.09
N LEU A 226 10.05 8.91 -4.44
CA LEU A 226 10.63 8.89 -3.11
C LEU A 226 12.01 8.26 -3.21
N ARG A 227 13.08 9.05 -3.03
CA ARG A 227 14.46 8.55 -3.08
C ARG A 227 15.02 8.39 -1.69
N PHE A 228 15.40 7.18 -1.33
CA PHE A 228 16.05 6.86 -0.07
C PHE A 228 17.55 6.90 -0.26
N LYS A 229 18.23 7.91 0.35
CA LYS A 229 19.68 8.11 0.24
C LYS A 229 20.37 7.73 1.55
N CYS A 230 21.36 6.85 1.48
CA CYS A 230 22.23 6.50 2.60
C CYS A 230 23.41 7.47 2.73
N ARG A 231 24.02 7.56 3.92
CA ARG A 231 25.03 8.58 4.27
C ARG A 231 26.37 8.47 3.52
N THR A 232 26.71 7.32 2.96
CA THR A 232 28.03 7.02 2.38
C THR A 232 28.16 7.28 0.88
N GLN A 233 27.41 8.22 0.31
CA GLN A 233 27.35 8.41 -1.15
C GLN A 233 28.42 9.33 -1.75
N ASP A 234 29.42 9.81 -0.99
CA ASP A 234 30.46 10.70 -1.55
C ASP A 234 31.55 9.97 -2.37
N ASN A 235 31.55 8.63 -2.39
CA ASN A 235 32.45 7.84 -3.23
C ASN A 235 31.63 6.87 -4.10
N ALA A 236 30.93 7.43 -5.09
CA ALA A 236 30.27 6.63 -6.12
C ALA A 236 31.35 5.95 -6.98
N THR A 237 31.81 4.77 -6.56
CA THR A 237 32.38 3.82 -7.50
C THR A 237 31.28 3.43 -8.45
N ASN A 238 31.48 3.74 -9.74
CA ASN A 238 30.65 3.35 -10.86
C ASN A 238 30.54 1.81 -10.88
N SER A 239 29.67 1.23 -10.08
CA SER A 239 29.26 -0.14 -10.31
C SER A 239 28.55 -0.17 -11.65
N PRO A 240 28.95 -1.05 -12.59
CA PRO A 240 28.27 -1.13 -13.87
C PRO A 240 26.78 -1.39 -13.63
N PRO A 241 25.89 -0.74 -14.37
CA PRO A 241 24.45 -1.00 -14.26
C PRO A 241 24.26 -2.52 -14.48
N THR A 242 23.69 -3.20 -13.52
CA THR A 242 23.26 -4.59 -13.68
C THR A 242 22.15 -4.62 -14.72
N ASN A 243 22.53 -4.88 -15.97
CA ASN A 243 21.75 -4.59 -17.18
C ASN A 243 20.52 -5.47 -17.39
N ASP A 244 20.18 -6.39 -16.46
CA ASP A 244 19.14 -7.38 -16.71
C ASP A 244 17.96 -7.34 -15.71
N LEU A 245 17.72 -6.21 -15.04
CA LEU A 245 16.56 -6.13 -14.16
C LEU A 245 15.26 -6.06 -14.97
N ILE A 246 14.25 -6.82 -14.55
CA ILE A 246 12.92 -6.81 -15.17
C ILE A 246 11.85 -6.46 -14.15
N TRP A 247 10.68 -6.04 -14.63
CA TRP A 247 9.55 -5.79 -13.78
C TRP A 247 8.85 -7.09 -13.38
N PHE A 248 8.46 -7.16 -12.12
CA PHE A 248 7.59 -8.19 -11.56
C PHE A 248 6.37 -7.53 -10.93
N GLN A 249 5.18 -7.99 -11.29
CA GLN A 249 3.94 -7.53 -10.68
C GLN A 249 3.52 -8.48 -9.57
N CYS A 250 3.26 -7.95 -8.38
CA CYS A 250 2.67 -8.72 -7.29
C CYS A 250 1.26 -9.18 -7.65
N ARG A 251 0.94 -10.45 -7.39
CA ARG A 251 -0.40 -11.03 -7.61
C ARG A 251 -1.41 -10.60 -6.55
N HIS A 252 -0.94 -10.17 -5.38
CA HIS A 252 -1.79 -9.74 -4.26
C HIS A 252 -2.24 -8.30 -4.47
N VAL A 253 -3.30 -8.13 -5.26
CA VAL A 253 -3.87 -6.80 -5.56
C VAL A 253 -4.86 -6.45 -4.46
N ILE A 254 -4.61 -5.34 -3.75
CA ILE A 254 -5.52 -4.83 -2.74
C ILE A 254 -6.64 -4.07 -3.46
N LYS A 255 -7.89 -4.43 -3.17
CA LYS A 255 -9.07 -3.70 -3.65
C LYS A 255 -9.54 -2.79 -2.54
N GLY A 256 -9.61 -1.49 -2.83
CA GLY A 256 -10.18 -0.51 -1.91
C GLY A 256 -11.64 -0.83 -1.58
N LEU A 257 -12.03 -0.47 -0.38
CA LEU A 257 -13.41 -0.57 0.08
C LEU A 257 -14.13 0.75 -0.24
N ALA A 258 -15.39 0.65 -0.66
CA ALA A 258 -16.23 1.84 -0.75
C ALA A 258 -16.61 2.29 0.68
N PHE A 259 -16.31 3.56 0.99
CA PHE A 259 -16.81 4.16 2.21
C PHE A 259 -18.31 4.46 2.07
N HIS A 260 -19.09 3.95 2.99
CA HIS A 260 -20.41 4.51 3.23
C HIS A 260 -20.22 5.60 4.29
N GLN A 261 -20.18 6.85 3.85
CA GLN A 261 -20.40 7.94 4.84
C GLN A 261 -21.82 7.72 5.40
N PRO A 262 -21.98 7.66 6.73
CA PRO A 262 -23.31 7.75 7.29
C PRO A 262 -23.91 9.08 6.81
N VAL A 263 -25.06 9.01 6.14
CA VAL A 263 -25.85 10.20 5.85
C VAL A 263 -26.31 10.69 7.22
N GLU A 264 -25.74 11.81 7.68
CA GLU A 264 -26.27 12.55 8.82
C GLU A 264 -27.70 12.98 8.43
N GLU A 265 -28.73 12.36 9.09
CA GLU A 265 -30.12 12.79 9.04
C GLU A 265 -30.35 13.94 10.02
#